data_3a796c1d89b42ff8fb6ea30f682a63b6
#
_entry.id   3a796c1d89b42ff8fb6ea30f682a63b6
#
_cell.length_a   1.000
_cell.length_b   1.000
_cell.length_c   1.000
_cell.angle_alpha   90.00
_cell.angle_beta   90.00
_cell.angle_gamma   90.00
#
_symmetry.space_group_name_H-M   'P 1'
#
loop_
_entity.id
_entity.type
_entity.pdbx_description
1 polymer ?
#
loop_
_entity_poly.entity_id
_entity_poly.type
_entity_poly.pdbx_seq_one_letter_code
_entity_poly.pdbx_strand_id
1 'polypeptide(L)'
;METKILRVVRQGEAFSVQSQKKESGQIQKCNIVLRELGGSKYENEYACTMLGNLAVCRFYEGDVVIATLRFSTHEYQGQTFQEILATDVVKLKN
;
A
#
# COMPACT_ATOMS: atom_id res chain seq x y z
N MET A 1 -13.87 -0.09 3.31
CA MET A 1 -12.64 -0.81 2.93
C MET A 1 -12.95 -1.88 1.93
N GLU A 2 -12.04 -2.14 1.03
CA GLU A 2 -12.17 -3.20 0.05
C GLU A 2 -11.05 -4.20 0.19
N THR A 3 -11.39 -5.49 0.08
CA THR A 3 -10.39 -6.57 0.07
C THR A 3 -10.32 -7.12 -1.35
N LYS A 4 -9.12 -7.15 -1.90
CA LYS A 4 -8.89 -7.56 -3.28
C LYS A 4 -7.71 -8.51 -3.38
N ILE A 5 -7.74 -9.37 -4.40
CA ILE A 5 -6.58 -10.18 -4.76
C ILE A 5 -5.84 -9.42 -5.84
N LEU A 6 -4.58 -9.10 -5.57
CA LEU A 6 -3.78 -8.21 -6.42
C LEU A 6 -2.40 -8.79 -6.62
N ARG A 7 -1.69 -8.27 -7.62
CA ARG A 7 -0.31 -8.63 -7.90
C ARG A 7 0.61 -7.47 -7.55
N VAL A 8 1.73 -7.79 -6.92
CA VAL A 8 2.72 -6.77 -6.57
C VAL A 8 3.48 -6.35 -7.83
N VAL A 9 3.47 -5.06 -8.12
CA VAL A 9 4.26 -4.49 -9.21
C VAL A 9 5.64 -4.10 -8.70
N ARG A 10 5.68 -3.36 -7.60
CA ARG A 10 6.94 -2.97 -6.95
C ARG A 10 6.65 -2.45 -5.56
N GLN A 11 7.66 -2.52 -4.72
CA GLN A 11 7.62 -1.98 -3.37
C GLN A 11 8.84 -1.11 -3.16
N GLY A 12 8.64 0.08 -2.60
CA GLY A 12 9.73 0.97 -2.24
C GLY A 12 10.39 0.55 -0.94
N GLU A 13 11.34 1.34 -0.48
CA GLU A 13 11.99 1.10 0.79
C GLU A 13 11.19 1.72 1.93
N ALA A 14 11.23 1.08 3.09
CA ALA A 14 10.59 1.62 4.28
C ALA A 14 11.40 2.81 4.81
N PHE A 15 10.69 3.80 5.32
CA PHE A 15 11.31 4.97 5.93
C PHE A 15 10.45 5.42 7.11
N SER A 16 11.07 6.17 8.02
CA SER A 16 10.39 6.65 9.22
C SER A 16 9.69 7.98 8.95
N VAL A 17 8.48 8.12 9.45
CA VAL A 17 7.74 9.38 9.40
C VAL A 17 7.23 9.70 10.79
N GLN A 18 6.90 10.96 11.02
CA GLN A 18 6.32 11.40 12.29
C GLN A 18 4.93 10.81 12.46
N SER A 19 4.65 10.36 13.68
CA SER A 19 3.33 9.86 14.03
C SER A 19 2.94 10.42 15.39
N GLN A 20 1.79 11.07 15.45
CA GLN A 20 1.28 11.62 16.70
C GLN A 20 0.67 10.55 17.61
N LYS A 21 0.50 9.34 17.09
CA LYS A 21 -0.16 8.25 17.83
C LYS A 21 0.81 7.32 18.53
N LYS A 22 2.12 7.48 18.29
CA LYS A 22 3.12 6.61 18.90
C LYS A 22 3.95 7.39 19.90
N GLU A 23 4.33 6.73 21.00
CA GLU A 23 5.15 7.35 22.03
C GLU A 23 6.50 7.80 21.48
N SER A 24 7.08 7.02 20.57
CA SER A 24 8.35 7.39 19.95
C SER A 24 8.20 8.54 18.96
N GLY A 25 6.95 8.87 18.57
CA GLY A 25 6.69 9.90 17.58
C GLY A 25 7.02 9.51 16.16
N GLN A 26 7.37 8.24 15.93
CA GLN A 26 7.76 7.77 14.60
C GLN A 26 7.07 6.46 14.26
N ILE A 27 6.79 6.28 12.97
CA ILE A 27 6.23 5.05 12.43
C ILE A 27 6.91 4.77 11.10
N GLN A 28 7.06 3.50 10.77
CA GLN A 28 7.59 3.10 9.48
C GLN A 28 6.51 3.26 8.40
N LYS A 29 6.94 3.70 7.23
CA LYS A 29 6.06 3.89 6.08
C LYS A 29 6.73 3.32 4.83
N CYS A 30 5.94 2.75 3.96
CA CYS A 30 6.46 2.18 2.70
C CYS A 30 5.38 2.32 1.63
N ASN A 31 5.82 2.58 0.42
CA ASN A 31 4.90 2.63 -0.72
C ASN A 31 4.96 1.31 -1.47
N ILE A 32 3.81 0.85 -1.94
CA ILE A 32 3.71 -0.37 -2.73
C ILE A 32 2.72 -0.13 -3.86
N VAL A 33 3.05 -0.60 -5.06
CA VAL A 33 2.15 -0.54 -6.20
C VAL A 33 1.60 -1.93 -6.44
N LEU A 34 0.28 -2.02 -6.47
CA LEU A 34 -0.44 -3.26 -6.68
C LEU A 34 -1.29 -3.14 -7.94
N ARG A 35 -1.44 -4.25 -8.67
CA ARG A 35 -2.21 -4.31 -9.92
C ARG A 35 -3.27 -5.39 -9.82
N GLU A 36 -4.45 -5.13 -10.38
CA GLU A 36 -5.48 -6.14 -10.47
C GLU A 36 -5.02 -7.29 -11.36
N LEU A 37 -5.48 -8.50 -11.03
CA LEU A 37 -5.14 -9.67 -11.84
C LEU A 37 -5.85 -9.59 -13.17
N GLY A 38 -5.15 -10.05 -14.21
CA GLY A 38 -5.64 -10.03 -15.58
C GLY A 38 -4.45 -10.14 -16.51
N GLY A 39 -4.69 -10.22 -17.78
CA GLY A 39 -3.64 -10.32 -18.78
C GLY A 39 -3.38 -9.03 -19.55
N SER A 40 -4.11 -7.97 -19.22
CA SER A 40 -4.03 -6.71 -19.95
C SER A 40 -3.03 -5.75 -19.29
N LYS A 41 -2.33 -4.99 -20.11
CA LYS A 41 -1.48 -3.90 -19.59
C LYS A 41 -2.31 -2.73 -19.09
N TYR A 42 -3.62 -2.77 -19.28
CA TYR A 42 -4.53 -1.72 -18.84
C TYR A 42 -5.27 -2.06 -17.56
N GLU A 43 -4.87 -3.13 -16.87
CA GLU A 43 -5.47 -3.44 -15.56
C GLU A 43 -5.22 -2.30 -14.58
N ASN A 44 -6.16 -2.11 -13.66
CA ASN A 44 -6.06 -1.03 -12.69
C ASN A 44 -4.87 -1.24 -11.77
N GLU A 45 -4.17 -0.16 -11.48
CA GLU A 45 -3.07 -0.15 -10.52
C GLU A 45 -3.38 0.78 -9.37
N TYR A 46 -2.87 0.43 -8.20
CA TYR A 46 -3.10 1.18 -6.97
C TYR A 46 -1.75 1.52 -6.34
N ALA A 47 -1.47 2.81 -6.19
CA ALA A 47 -0.31 3.26 -5.44
C ALA A 47 -0.71 3.37 -3.98
N CYS A 48 -0.27 2.42 -3.17
CA CYS A 48 -0.72 2.27 -1.80
C CYS A 48 0.38 2.63 -0.82
N THR A 49 -0.03 2.99 0.39
CA THR A 49 0.86 3.20 1.52
C THR A 49 0.66 2.08 2.53
N MET A 50 1.76 1.54 3.06
CA MET A 50 1.75 0.62 4.19
C MET A 50 2.40 1.31 5.38
N LEU A 51 1.87 1.06 6.58
CA LEU A 51 2.36 1.70 7.81
C LEU A 51 2.70 0.65 8.86
N GLY A 52 3.63 1.00 9.74
CA GLY A 52 3.97 0.17 10.90
C GLY A 52 4.66 -1.12 10.51
N ASN A 53 4.26 -2.21 11.14
CA ASN A 53 4.87 -3.52 10.89
C ASN A 53 4.69 -3.98 9.47
N LEU A 54 3.56 -3.62 8.84
CA LEU A 54 3.32 -4.00 7.46
C LEU A 54 4.33 -3.33 6.51
N ALA A 55 4.76 -2.11 6.83
CA ALA A 55 5.70 -1.37 5.99
C ALA A 55 7.07 -2.03 5.92
N VAL A 56 7.45 -2.82 6.92
CA VAL A 56 8.75 -3.49 6.92
C VAL A 56 8.69 -4.91 6.37
N CYS A 57 7.50 -5.40 6.05
CA CYS A 57 7.37 -6.67 5.34
C CYS A 57 7.79 -6.49 3.89
N ARG A 58 8.50 -7.50 3.33
CA ARG A 58 8.93 -7.41 1.93
C ARG A 58 8.08 -8.29 1.05
N PHE A 59 7.59 -7.68 -0.01
CA PHE A 59 6.89 -8.35 -1.09
C PHE A 59 7.69 -8.13 -2.37
N TYR A 60 7.59 -9.05 -3.30
CA TYR A 60 8.42 -9.01 -4.51
C TYR A 60 7.56 -8.92 -5.74
N GLU A 61 8.13 -8.37 -6.79
CA GLU A 61 7.44 -8.24 -8.07
C GLU A 61 6.86 -9.58 -8.49
N GLY A 62 5.58 -9.57 -8.85
CA GLY A 62 4.88 -10.78 -9.27
C GLY A 62 4.18 -11.55 -8.16
N ASP A 63 4.46 -11.23 -6.88
CA ASP A 63 3.75 -11.89 -5.78
C ASP A 63 2.26 -11.58 -5.88
N VAL A 64 1.44 -12.60 -5.62
CA VAL A 64 -0.01 -12.44 -5.54
C VAL A 64 -0.37 -12.32 -4.07
N VAL A 65 -1.12 -11.29 -3.74
CA VAL A 65 -1.46 -10.98 -2.36
C VAL A 65 -2.96 -10.74 -2.22
N ILE A 66 -3.46 -10.93 -1.00
CA ILE A 66 -4.77 -10.43 -0.61
C ILE A 66 -4.52 -9.14 0.14
N ALA A 67 -5.04 -8.03 -0.37
CA ALA A 67 -4.82 -6.73 0.22
C ALA A 67 -6.14 -6.11 0.62
N THR A 68 -6.18 -5.52 1.81
CA THR A 68 -7.32 -4.73 2.28
C THR A 68 -6.94 -3.26 2.14
N LEU A 69 -7.73 -2.53 1.37
CA LEU A 69 -7.42 -1.15 0.99
C LEU A 69 -8.48 -0.21 1.54
N ARG A 70 -8.03 0.92 2.05
CA ARG A 70 -8.89 2.02 2.47
C ARG A 70 -8.61 3.21 1.56
N PHE A 71 -9.65 3.71 0.91
CA PHE A 71 -9.55 4.83 -0.01
C PHE A 71 -9.99 6.10 0.70
N SER A 72 -9.21 7.16 0.55
CA SER A 72 -9.55 8.46 1.10
C SER A 72 -8.94 9.54 0.22
N THR A 73 -9.28 10.78 0.53
CA THR A 73 -8.69 11.93 -0.16
C THR A 73 -8.22 12.93 0.87
N HIS A 74 -7.27 13.74 0.48
CA HIS A 74 -6.90 14.92 1.28
C HIS A 74 -6.64 16.09 0.36
N GLU A 75 -6.78 17.29 0.92
CA GLU A 75 -6.52 18.50 0.16
C GLU A 75 -5.24 19.17 0.65
N TYR A 76 -4.48 19.68 -0.29
CA TYR A 76 -3.27 20.41 0.00
C TYR A 76 -3.09 21.49 -1.05
N GLN A 77 -3.02 22.73 -0.60
CA GLN A 77 -2.83 23.91 -1.46
C GLN A 77 -3.85 23.97 -2.60
N GLY A 78 -5.11 23.70 -2.28
CA GLY A 78 -6.20 23.78 -3.25
C GLY A 78 -6.32 22.59 -4.19
N GLN A 79 -5.48 21.55 -4.00
CA GLN A 79 -5.55 20.33 -4.81
C GLN A 79 -6.04 19.18 -3.96
N THR A 80 -6.77 18.26 -4.59
CA THR A 80 -7.27 17.07 -3.94
C THR A 80 -6.45 15.88 -4.41
N PHE A 81 -5.91 15.13 -3.44
CA PHE A 81 -5.09 13.94 -3.72
C PHE A 81 -5.81 12.69 -3.22
N GLN A 82 -5.76 11.65 -4.04
CA GLN A 82 -6.25 10.33 -3.64
C GLN A 82 -5.22 9.66 -2.78
N GLU A 83 -5.65 9.08 -1.65
CA GLU A 83 -4.79 8.26 -0.80
C GLU A 83 -5.38 6.87 -0.69
N ILE A 84 -4.52 5.86 -0.79
CA ILE A 84 -4.90 4.46 -0.62
C ILE A 84 -4.00 3.88 0.45
N LEU A 85 -4.60 3.48 1.56
CA LEU A 85 -3.87 2.85 2.65
C LEU A 85 -4.13 1.35 2.60
N ALA A 86 -3.07 0.56 2.44
CA ALA A 86 -3.16 -0.88 2.56
C ALA A 86 -3.09 -1.22 4.05
N THR A 87 -4.22 -1.59 4.62
CA THR A 87 -4.29 -1.90 6.05
C THR A 87 -3.86 -3.33 6.34
N ASP A 88 -3.88 -4.18 5.33
CA ASP A 88 -3.40 -5.55 5.44
C ASP A 88 -2.97 -6.04 4.06
N VAL A 89 -1.87 -6.78 4.02
CA VAL A 89 -1.38 -7.41 2.79
C VAL A 89 -0.85 -8.78 3.17
N VAL A 90 -1.43 -9.82 2.61
CA VAL A 90 -1.06 -11.20 2.91
C VAL A 90 -0.69 -11.88 1.61
N LYS A 91 0.53 -12.42 1.54
CA LYS A 91 0.99 -13.12 0.36
C LYS A 91 0.30 -14.48 0.25
N LEU A 92 -0.24 -14.77 -0.92
CA LEU A 92 -0.78 -16.08 -1.20
C LEU A 92 0.35 -17.04 -1.49
N LYS A 93 0.22 -18.23 -0.96
CA LYS A 93 1.23 -19.26 -1.15
C LYS A 93 1.13 -19.82 -2.56
N ASN A 94 2.27 -19.94 -3.22
CA ASN A 94 2.33 -20.54 -4.53
C ASN A 94 2.29 -22.07 -4.44
#